data_a6c5fa2347de74e23562a4d9c2d255e2
#
_entry.id   a6c5fa2347de74e23562a4d9c2d255e2
#
_cell.length_a   1.000
_cell.length_b   1.000
_cell.length_c   1.000
_cell.angle_alpha   90.00
_cell.angle_beta   90.00
_cell.angle_gamma   90.00
#
_symmetry.space_group_name_H-M   'P 1'
#
loop_
_entity.id
_entity.type
_entity.pdbx_description
1 polymer ?
#
loop_
_entity_poly.entity_id
_entity_poly.type
_entity_poly.pdbx_seq_one_letter_code
_entity_poly.pdbx_strand_id
1 'polypeptide(L)'
;MILLLDTTVLLDVLRARRNRRSLLAELVAGGHLLATAAINVGEVYAGMRVGEEKRTEAFLSSLDCYPITAAIARRAGSLKSAWAQKGKTLSLADMIVAATALEHGLALMTDNRKDFPLLELNFYPLP
;
A
#
# COMPACT_ATOMS: atom_id res chain seq x y z
N MET A 1 10.35 10.97 4.64
CA MET A 1 8.98 10.58 5.07
C MET A 1 8.82 9.07 4.92
N ILE A 2 7.79 8.52 5.52
CA ILE A 2 7.49 7.09 5.41
C ILE A 2 6.48 6.90 4.28
N LEU A 3 6.84 6.09 3.30
CA LEU A 3 6.04 5.86 2.10
C LEU A 3 5.39 4.48 2.19
N LEU A 4 4.06 4.44 2.13
CA LEU A 4 3.29 3.19 2.15
C LEU A 4 3.08 2.72 0.71
N LEU A 5 3.64 1.57 0.37
CA LEU A 5 3.59 1.02 -0.99
C LEU A 5 2.35 0.16 -1.17
N ASP A 6 1.50 0.53 -2.13
CA ASP A 6 0.33 -0.26 -2.49
C ASP A 6 0.73 -1.53 -3.25
N THR A 7 -0.17 -2.50 -3.34
CA THR A 7 0.10 -3.81 -3.93
C THR A 7 0.66 -3.75 -5.34
N THR A 8 0.12 -2.87 -6.19
CA THR A 8 0.61 -2.74 -7.58
C THR A 8 2.06 -2.30 -7.65
N VAL A 9 2.47 -1.39 -6.76
CA VAL A 9 3.86 -0.94 -6.67
C VAL A 9 4.76 -2.10 -6.23
N LEU A 10 4.33 -2.86 -5.21
CA LEU A 10 5.07 -4.03 -4.73
C LEU A 10 5.27 -5.07 -5.85
N LEU A 11 4.21 -5.36 -6.60
CA LEU A 11 4.27 -6.31 -7.71
C LEU A 11 5.18 -5.83 -8.83
N ASP A 12 5.15 -4.54 -9.15
CA ASP A 12 6.03 -3.96 -10.16
C ASP A 12 7.50 -4.08 -9.76
N VAL A 13 7.82 -3.88 -8.49
CA VAL A 13 9.19 -4.09 -7.98
C VAL A 13 9.60 -5.55 -8.12
N LEU A 14 8.75 -6.47 -7.67
CA LEU A 14 9.05 -7.90 -7.72
C LEU A 14 9.23 -8.42 -9.15
N ARG A 15 8.48 -7.86 -10.09
CA ARG A 15 8.48 -8.28 -11.50
C ARG A 15 9.31 -7.37 -12.40
N ALA A 16 10.09 -6.45 -11.83
CA ALA A 16 10.95 -5.51 -12.56
C ALA A 16 10.20 -4.73 -13.63
N ARG A 17 9.03 -4.18 -13.28
CA ARG A 17 8.19 -3.38 -14.18
C ARG A 17 8.30 -1.89 -13.86
N ARG A 18 8.09 -1.05 -14.89
CA ARG A 18 7.95 0.41 -14.77
C ARG A 18 9.11 1.11 -14.07
N ASN A 19 10.30 0.52 -14.08
CA ASN A 19 11.49 1.06 -13.37
C ASN A 19 11.26 1.28 -11.87
N ARG A 20 10.34 0.53 -11.26
CA ARG A 20 10.00 0.71 -9.84
C ARG A 20 11.16 0.36 -8.91
N ARG A 21 12.01 -0.60 -9.28
CA ARG A 21 13.22 -0.93 -8.49
C ARG A 21 14.16 0.26 -8.38
N SER A 22 14.42 0.92 -9.51
CA SER A 22 15.25 2.12 -9.53
C SER A 22 14.62 3.25 -8.73
N LEU A 23 13.31 3.44 -8.86
CA LEU A 23 12.57 4.44 -8.11
C LEU A 23 12.72 4.23 -6.60
N LEU A 24 12.51 3.01 -6.11
CA LEU A 24 12.62 2.72 -4.68
C LEU A 24 14.05 2.92 -4.18
N ALA A 25 15.06 2.52 -4.98
CA ALA A 25 16.45 2.74 -4.62
C ALA A 25 16.76 4.24 -4.48
N GLU A 26 16.26 5.07 -5.39
CA GLU A 26 16.43 6.52 -5.32
C GLU A 26 15.75 7.11 -4.09
N LEU A 27 14.55 6.65 -3.76
CA LEU A 27 13.80 7.13 -2.60
C LEU A 27 14.53 6.80 -1.30
N VAL A 28 15.05 5.58 -1.17
CA VAL A 28 15.83 5.16 0.00
C VAL A 28 17.12 5.99 0.10
N ALA A 29 17.81 6.20 -1.02
CA ALA A 29 19.00 7.04 -1.06
C ALA A 29 18.69 8.48 -0.66
N GLY A 30 17.49 8.96 -0.96
CA GLY A 30 17.01 10.28 -0.57
C GLY A 30 16.53 10.40 0.88
N GLY A 31 16.61 9.32 1.66
CA GLY A 31 16.25 9.33 3.08
C GLY A 31 14.82 8.91 3.40
N HIS A 32 14.05 8.46 2.42
CA HIS A 32 12.70 7.95 2.66
C HIS A 32 12.73 6.54 3.25
N LEU A 33 11.76 6.24 4.11
CA LEU A 33 11.54 4.90 4.63
C LEU A 33 10.40 4.26 3.85
N LEU A 34 10.55 3.00 3.49
CA LEU A 34 9.55 2.26 2.73
C LEU A 34 8.79 1.30 3.65
N ALA A 35 7.47 1.30 3.50
CA ALA A 35 6.58 0.51 4.33
C ALA A 35 5.52 -0.18 3.49
N THR A 36 4.86 -1.16 4.07
CA THR A 36 3.70 -1.82 3.49
C THR A 36 2.69 -2.12 4.58
N ALA A 37 1.44 -2.32 4.22
CA ALA A 37 0.40 -2.76 5.15
C ALA A 37 0.26 -4.29 5.07
N ALA A 38 -0.15 -4.91 6.17
CA ALA A 38 -0.32 -6.37 6.21
C ALA A 38 -1.28 -6.88 5.14
N ILE A 39 -2.31 -6.11 4.79
CA ILE A 39 -3.25 -6.49 3.72
C ILE A 39 -2.54 -6.58 2.36
N ASN A 40 -1.58 -5.69 2.08
CA ASN A 40 -0.81 -5.72 0.84
C ASN A 40 0.06 -6.97 0.78
N VAL A 41 0.64 -7.38 1.89
CA VAL A 41 1.41 -8.65 1.98
C VAL A 41 0.52 -9.82 1.56
N GLY A 42 -0.70 -9.88 2.11
CA GLY A 42 -1.66 -10.93 1.75
C GLY A 42 -2.00 -10.93 0.27
N GLU A 43 -2.22 -9.76 -0.31
CA GLU A 43 -2.51 -9.64 -1.74
C GLU A 43 -1.34 -10.05 -2.63
N VAL A 44 -0.11 -9.70 -2.24
CA VAL A 44 1.09 -10.14 -2.97
C VAL A 44 1.22 -11.66 -2.97
N TYR A 45 1.06 -12.29 -1.80
CA TYR A 45 1.15 -13.76 -1.70
C TYR A 45 0.00 -14.46 -2.44
N ALA A 46 -1.20 -13.87 -2.44
CA ALA A 46 -2.33 -14.43 -3.18
C ALA A 46 -2.09 -14.48 -4.69
N GLY A 47 -1.35 -13.50 -5.23
CA GLY A 47 -1.01 -13.45 -6.65
C GLY A 47 0.38 -14.00 -6.99
N MET A 48 1.08 -14.62 -6.03
CA MET A 48 2.44 -15.08 -6.22
C MET A 48 2.50 -16.25 -7.20
N ARG A 49 3.51 -16.22 -8.08
CA ARG A 49 3.76 -17.27 -9.06
C ARG A 49 4.76 -18.29 -8.52
N VAL A 50 4.73 -19.50 -9.10
CA VAL A 50 5.71 -20.54 -8.76
C VAL A 50 7.13 -20.02 -9.00
N GLY A 51 8.01 -20.22 -8.01
CA GLY A 51 9.41 -19.79 -8.09
C GLY A 51 9.67 -18.37 -7.61
N GLU A 52 8.64 -17.64 -7.18
CA GLU A 52 8.80 -16.26 -6.69
C GLU A 52 8.97 -16.15 -5.16
N GLU A 53 8.86 -17.27 -4.42
CA GLU A 53 8.76 -17.25 -2.95
C GLU A 53 9.94 -16.55 -2.28
N LYS A 54 11.17 -16.91 -2.65
CA LYS A 54 12.36 -16.36 -2.00
C LYS A 54 12.53 -14.87 -2.23
N ARG A 55 12.32 -14.41 -3.47
CA ARG A 55 12.42 -12.99 -3.81
C ARG A 55 11.35 -12.18 -3.11
N THR A 56 10.14 -12.70 -3.07
CA THR A 56 9.00 -12.07 -2.42
C THR A 56 9.27 -11.91 -0.93
N GLU A 57 9.68 -12.97 -0.26
CA GLU A 57 10.00 -12.92 1.17
C GLU A 57 11.14 -11.93 1.46
N ALA A 58 12.22 -11.99 0.69
CA ALA A 58 13.36 -11.11 0.88
C ALA A 58 12.97 -9.64 0.72
N PHE A 59 12.18 -9.31 -0.30
CA PHE A 59 11.74 -7.95 -0.54
C PHE A 59 10.81 -7.45 0.56
N LEU A 60 9.76 -8.20 0.88
CA LEU A 60 8.78 -7.77 1.87
C LEU A 60 9.38 -7.67 3.27
N SER A 61 10.35 -8.53 3.60
CA SER A 61 11.08 -8.46 4.88
C SER A 61 11.95 -7.22 5.01
N SER A 62 12.29 -6.58 3.89
CA SER A 62 13.06 -5.33 3.92
C SER A 62 12.22 -4.09 4.21
N LEU A 63 10.90 -4.23 4.22
CA LEU A 63 9.96 -3.13 4.44
C LEU A 63 9.41 -3.16 5.87
N ASP A 64 9.08 -1.98 6.40
CA ASP A 64 8.30 -1.91 7.63
C ASP A 64 6.86 -2.34 7.32
N CYS A 65 6.38 -3.36 8.01
CA CYS A 65 5.03 -3.87 7.81
C CYS A 65 4.11 -3.41 8.94
N TYR A 66 3.07 -2.66 8.59
CA TYR A 66 2.07 -2.18 9.54
C TYR A 66 0.93 -3.19 9.67
N PRO A 67 0.61 -3.63 10.91
CA PRO A 67 -0.44 -4.63 11.13
C PRO A 67 -1.84 -4.04 10.94
N ILE A 68 -2.82 -4.91 10.71
CA ILE A 68 -4.23 -4.54 10.73
C ILE A 68 -4.69 -4.61 12.18
N THR A 69 -4.76 -3.46 12.83
CA THR A 69 -5.27 -3.37 14.19
C THR A 69 -6.80 -3.29 14.18
N ALA A 70 -7.43 -3.52 15.34
CA ALA A 70 -8.87 -3.33 15.48
C ALA A 70 -9.29 -1.89 15.15
N ALA A 71 -8.48 -0.90 15.54
CA ALA A 71 -8.72 0.51 15.23
C ALA A 71 -8.71 0.76 13.73
N ILE A 72 -7.71 0.24 13.03
CA ILE A 72 -7.60 0.35 11.56
C ILE A 72 -8.78 -0.34 10.88
N ALA A 73 -9.16 -1.55 11.33
CA ALA A 73 -10.28 -2.28 10.78
C ALA A 73 -11.61 -1.50 10.93
N ARG A 74 -11.85 -0.93 12.11
CA ARG A 74 -13.04 -0.10 12.35
C ARG A 74 -13.07 1.11 11.45
N ARG A 75 -11.95 1.82 11.32
CA ARG A 75 -11.85 3.01 10.47
C ARG A 75 -12.09 2.66 9.01
N ALA A 76 -11.49 1.57 8.53
CA ALA A 76 -11.66 1.11 7.16
C ALA A 76 -13.12 0.77 6.85
N GLY A 77 -13.78 0.06 7.74
CA GLY A 77 -15.20 -0.27 7.59
C GLY A 77 -16.09 0.97 7.58
N SER A 78 -15.80 1.94 8.46
CA SER A 78 -16.54 3.21 8.52
C SER A 78 -16.35 4.03 7.25
N LEU A 79 -15.15 4.10 6.69
CA LEU A 79 -14.87 4.78 5.43
C LEU A 79 -15.63 4.13 4.27
N LYS A 80 -15.59 2.81 4.19
CA LYS A 80 -16.33 2.07 3.16
C LYS A 80 -17.83 2.34 3.25
N SER A 81 -18.39 2.28 4.45
CA SER A 81 -19.81 2.53 4.69
C SER A 81 -20.21 3.97 4.29
N ALA A 82 -19.43 4.95 4.70
CA ALA A 82 -19.70 6.36 4.39
C ALA A 82 -19.70 6.62 2.88
N TRP A 83 -18.78 6.04 2.14
CA TRP A 83 -18.74 6.21 0.68
C TRP A 83 -19.85 5.44 -0.03
N ALA A 84 -20.24 4.26 0.47
CA ALA A 84 -21.38 3.53 -0.05
C ALA A 84 -22.67 4.34 0.02
N GLN A 85 -22.85 5.10 1.11
CA GLN A 85 -24.01 5.99 1.27
C GLN A 85 -24.02 7.13 0.24
N LYS A 86 -22.86 7.49 -0.28
CA LYS A 86 -22.70 8.49 -1.35
C LYS A 86 -22.80 7.88 -2.75
N GLY A 87 -23.08 6.58 -2.84
CA GLY A 87 -23.22 5.87 -4.11
C GLY A 87 -21.91 5.33 -4.68
N LYS A 88 -20.82 5.36 -3.92
CA LYS A 88 -19.52 4.83 -4.39
C LYS A 88 -19.10 3.61 -3.58
N THR A 89 -18.91 2.49 -4.28
CA THR A 89 -18.44 1.24 -3.67
C THR A 89 -16.92 1.20 -3.72
N LEU A 90 -16.29 1.28 -2.53
CA LEU A 90 -14.84 1.13 -2.36
C LEU A 90 -14.56 -0.26 -1.78
N SER A 91 -13.41 -0.86 -2.11
CA SER A 91 -13.05 -2.14 -1.52
C SER A 91 -12.63 -1.98 -0.07
N LEU A 92 -12.93 -2.99 0.76
CA LEU A 92 -12.47 -2.99 2.14
C LEU A 92 -10.95 -3.05 2.21
N ALA A 93 -10.31 -3.81 1.32
CA ALA A 93 -8.85 -3.90 1.27
C ALA A 93 -8.21 -2.52 1.04
N ASP A 94 -8.71 -1.73 0.09
CA ASP A 94 -8.21 -0.38 -0.15
C ASP A 94 -8.45 0.53 1.06
N MET A 95 -9.59 0.40 1.72
CA MET A 95 -9.87 1.21 2.90
C MET A 95 -9.00 0.82 4.10
N ILE A 96 -8.57 -0.44 4.19
CA ILE A 96 -7.57 -0.86 5.18
C ILE A 96 -6.22 -0.20 4.89
N VAL A 97 -5.79 -0.12 3.64
CA VAL A 97 -4.58 0.60 3.24
C VAL A 97 -4.69 2.08 3.61
N ALA A 98 -5.80 2.71 3.24
CA ALA A 98 -6.05 4.12 3.55
C ALA A 98 -6.05 4.38 5.06
N ALA A 99 -6.74 3.55 5.83
CA ALA A 99 -6.79 3.67 7.28
C ALA A 99 -5.41 3.50 7.92
N THR A 100 -4.59 2.60 7.39
CA THR A 100 -3.21 2.42 7.86
C THR A 100 -2.40 3.69 7.64
N ALA A 101 -2.50 4.28 6.45
CA ALA A 101 -1.80 5.53 6.13
C ALA A 101 -2.26 6.67 7.04
N LEU A 102 -3.56 6.79 7.27
CA LEU A 102 -4.12 7.84 8.11
C LEU A 102 -3.72 7.68 9.58
N GLU A 103 -3.78 6.45 10.12
CA GLU A 103 -3.43 6.18 11.52
C GLU A 103 -1.95 6.47 11.81
N HIS A 104 -1.06 6.22 10.87
CA HIS A 104 0.39 6.33 11.09
C HIS A 104 1.01 7.54 10.39
N GLY A 105 0.22 8.40 9.76
CA GLY A 105 0.73 9.59 9.09
C GLY A 105 1.64 9.27 7.91
N LEU A 106 1.31 8.23 7.12
CA LEU A 106 2.11 7.77 6.00
C LEU A 106 1.65 8.41 4.69
N ALA A 107 2.56 8.56 3.74
CA ALA A 107 2.22 8.96 2.38
C ALA A 107 2.00 7.71 1.52
N LEU A 108 0.87 7.62 0.86
CA LEU A 108 0.51 6.46 0.04
C LEU A 108 1.08 6.59 -1.37
N MET A 109 1.75 5.54 -1.84
CA MET A 109 2.18 5.39 -3.23
C MET A 109 1.30 4.37 -3.91
N THR A 110 0.47 4.81 -4.85
CA THR A 110 -0.44 3.95 -5.60
C THR A 110 -0.63 4.47 -7.01
N ASP A 111 -0.81 3.54 -7.96
CA ASP A 111 -1.20 3.86 -9.32
C ASP A 111 -2.71 4.10 -9.45
N ASN A 112 -3.49 3.79 -8.43
CA ASN A 112 -4.95 3.79 -8.46
C ASN A 112 -5.54 4.83 -7.50
N ARG A 113 -5.11 6.09 -7.59
CA ARG A 113 -5.59 7.15 -6.70
C ARG A 113 -7.12 7.29 -6.68
N LYS A 114 -7.78 6.99 -7.79
CA LYS A 114 -9.24 7.04 -7.90
C LYS A 114 -9.96 6.11 -6.93
N ASP A 115 -9.27 5.05 -6.48
CA ASP A 115 -9.82 4.11 -5.51
C ASP A 115 -9.68 4.60 -4.06
N PHE A 116 -9.02 5.76 -3.88
CA PHE A 116 -8.76 6.38 -2.59
C PHE A 116 -9.25 7.84 -2.58
N PRO A 117 -10.56 8.09 -2.73
CA PRO A 117 -11.09 9.45 -2.86
C PRO A 117 -11.21 10.16 -1.50
N LEU A 118 -10.14 10.18 -0.72
CA LEU A 118 -10.09 10.72 0.63
C LEU A 118 -9.23 11.98 0.65
N LEU A 119 -9.82 13.12 1.00
CA LEU A 119 -9.12 14.41 0.98
C LEU A 119 -7.99 14.49 2.01
N GLU A 120 -8.14 13.82 3.15
CA GLU A 120 -7.16 13.82 4.24
C GLU A 120 -5.99 12.87 3.99
N LEU A 121 -6.04 12.03 2.94
CA LEU A 121 -4.98 11.08 2.63
C LEU A 121 -3.86 11.77 1.86
N ASN A 122 -2.62 11.59 2.34
CA ASN A 122 -1.44 12.10 1.66
C ASN A 122 -0.96 11.09 0.62
N PHE A 123 -0.73 11.56 -0.60
CA PHE A 123 -0.16 10.73 -1.66
C PHE A 123 1.27 11.17 -1.97
N TYR A 124 2.12 10.20 -2.26
CA TYR A 124 3.43 10.47 -2.86
C TYR A 124 3.33 10.18 -4.36
N PRO A 125 3.66 11.14 -5.23
CA PRO A 125 3.45 10.96 -6.67
C PRO A 125 4.33 9.86 -7.26
N LEU A 126 3.74 9.07 -8.16
CA LEU A 126 4.45 8.08 -8.97
C LEU A 126 4.69 8.66 -10.38
N PRO A 127 5.91 8.48 -10.90
CA PRO A 127 6.20 8.89 -12.28
C PRO A 127 5.53 7.98 -13.31
#